data_012cc0e1e09f2ac777f7d0f9c2bdf406
#
_entry.id   012cc0e1e09f2ac777f7d0f9c2bdf406
#
_cell.length_a   1.000
_cell.length_b   1.000
_cell.length_c   1.000
_cell.angle_alpha   90.00
_cell.angle_beta   90.00
_cell.angle_gamma   90.00
#
_symmetry.space_group_name_H-M   'P 1'
#
loop_
_entity.id
_entity.type
_entity.pdbx_description
1 polymer ?
#
loop_
_entity_poly.entity_id
_entity_poly.type
_entity_poly.pdbx_seq_one_letter_code
_entity_poly.pdbx_strand_id
1 'polypeptide(L)'
;MDCVSHNPSSRVINNYYNRGSGVIKMSLFKKRAYYKPFDYEWAFQSYDMQQKMHWLPSEVPLHEDVRDWNERLSAEEKNLIGQILKFFTQGDVDIAQAYLDKYIPQFKSPEIRMMLSAIASSEANHAHSYSLLNDTIGLPDKEYKAFQEYKEMSDKHEYLF
;
A
#
# COMPACT_ATOMS: atom_id res chain seq x y z
N MET A 1 38.84 0.81 26.86
CA MET A 1 38.31 -0.40 26.20
C MET A 1 37.11 0.04 25.37
N ASP A 2 37.39 0.43 24.14
CA ASP A 2 36.37 0.99 23.24
C ASP A 2 35.76 -0.14 22.41
N CYS A 3 34.50 -0.44 22.66
CA CYS A 3 33.71 -1.35 21.81
C CYS A 3 33.27 -0.61 20.55
N VAL A 4 34.00 -0.76 19.45
CA VAL A 4 33.56 -0.33 18.11
C VAL A 4 32.55 -1.33 17.62
N SER A 5 31.28 -0.92 17.58
CA SER A 5 30.20 -1.69 16.94
C SER A 5 30.38 -1.69 15.42
N HIS A 6 30.82 -2.80 14.87
CA HIS A 6 30.85 -3.03 13.43
C HIS A 6 29.43 -3.31 12.93
N ASN A 7 28.86 -2.37 12.18
CA ASN A 7 27.61 -2.57 11.44
C ASN A 7 27.94 -3.18 10.07
N PRO A 8 27.61 -4.46 9.81
CA PRO A 8 27.97 -5.14 8.56
C PRO A 8 27.13 -4.72 7.34
N SER A 9 26.05 -3.95 7.54
CA SER A 9 25.10 -3.61 6.47
C SER A 9 25.62 -2.57 5.46
N SER A 10 26.58 -1.70 5.85
CA SER A 10 27.09 -0.65 4.94
C SER A 10 28.10 -1.14 3.91
N ARG A 11 28.77 -2.28 4.13
CA ARG A 11 29.75 -2.84 3.17
C ARG A 11 29.11 -3.69 2.06
N VAL A 12 27.95 -4.25 2.29
CA VAL A 12 27.24 -5.06 1.27
C VAL A 12 26.63 -4.18 0.20
N ILE A 13 26.15 -3.00 0.55
CA ILE A 13 25.48 -2.08 -0.38
C ILE A 13 26.45 -1.50 -1.42
N ASN A 14 27.71 -1.19 -1.04
CA ASN A 14 28.67 -0.55 -1.95
C ASN A 14 29.33 -1.49 -2.98
N ASN A 15 29.28 -2.80 -2.81
CA ASN A 15 29.90 -3.74 -3.76
C ASN A 15 29.02 -4.12 -4.96
N TYR A 16 27.74 -3.74 -4.97
CA TYR A 16 26.84 -4.05 -6.08
C TYR A 16 26.84 -2.98 -7.19
N TYR A 17 27.31 -1.77 -6.91
CA TYR A 17 27.30 -0.66 -7.88
C TYR A 17 28.50 -0.60 -8.83
N ASN A 18 29.53 -1.44 -8.64
CA ASN A 18 30.81 -1.32 -9.37
C ASN A 18 31.23 -2.59 -10.12
N ARG A 19 30.31 -3.30 -10.77
CA ARG A 19 30.68 -4.25 -11.82
C ARG A 19 30.43 -3.61 -13.17
N GLY A 20 31.46 -2.91 -13.67
CA GLY A 20 31.57 -2.50 -15.05
C GLY A 20 31.77 -3.71 -15.99
N SER A 21 30.70 -4.42 -16.23
CA SER A 21 30.51 -5.28 -17.39
C SER A 21 29.30 -4.74 -18.14
N GLY A 22 29.39 -4.54 -19.45
CA GLY A 22 28.32 -3.99 -20.28
C GLY A 22 27.09 -4.87 -20.33
N VAL A 23 26.43 -5.01 -19.19
CA VAL A 23 25.13 -5.67 -19.09
C VAL A 23 24.11 -4.74 -19.75
N ILE A 24 23.60 -5.15 -20.91
CA ILE A 24 22.46 -4.50 -21.54
C ILE A 24 21.31 -4.57 -20.52
N LYS A 25 21.06 -3.45 -19.83
CA LYS A 25 19.97 -3.36 -18.86
C LYS A 25 18.67 -3.61 -19.61
N MET A 26 18.00 -4.72 -19.31
CA MET A 26 16.75 -5.08 -19.97
C MET A 26 15.70 -4.01 -19.68
N SER A 27 14.92 -3.65 -20.70
CA SER A 27 13.82 -2.70 -20.52
C SER A 27 12.79 -3.23 -19.52
N LEU A 28 12.25 -2.37 -18.65
CA LEU A 28 11.13 -2.65 -17.74
C LEU A 28 9.92 -3.29 -18.45
N PHE A 29 9.75 -2.95 -19.73
CA PHE A 29 8.64 -3.38 -20.57
C PHE A 29 8.92 -4.66 -21.36
N LYS A 30 10.14 -5.20 -21.29
CA LYS A 30 10.50 -6.43 -22.01
C LYS A 30 10.36 -7.65 -21.10
N LYS A 31 9.65 -8.66 -21.60
CA LYS A 31 9.49 -9.92 -20.88
C LYS A 31 10.83 -10.66 -20.76
N ARG A 32 11.12 -11.15 -19.56
CA ARG A 32 12.24 -12.03 -19.26
C ARG A 32 11.70 -13.45 -19.04
N ALA A 33 12.41 -14.43 -19.57
CA ALA A 33 11.98 -15.84 -19.49
C ALA A 33 12.43 -16.55 -18.18
N TYR A 34 13.26 -15.90 -17.38
CA TYR A 34 13.84 -16.45 -16.15
C TYR A 34 13.60 -15.51 -14.96
N TYR A 35 13.61 -16.07 -13.76
CA TYR A 35 13.36 -15.33 -12.53
C TYR A 35 14.58 -14.51 -12.10
N LYS A 36 15.77 -15.12 -12.04
CA LYS A 36 17.05 -14.49 -11.65
C LYS A 36 18.07 -14.66 -12.77
N PRO A 37 19.10 -13.76 -12.83
CA PRO A 37 19.36 -12.64 -11.95
C PRO A 37 18.37 -11.48 -12.15
N PHE A 38 18.17 -10.66 -11.10
CA PHE A 38 17.32 -9.47 -11.18
C PHE A 38 18.04 -8.32 -11.87
N ASP A 39 17.34 -7.62 -12.76
CA ASP A 39 17.82 -6.37 -13.37
C ASP A 39 17.51 -5.17 -12.47
N TYR A 40 16.48 -5.30 -11.61
CA TYR A 40 15.97 -4.25 -10.73
C TYR A 40 15.93 -4.76 -9.29
N GLU A 41 17.10 -5.01 -8.70
CA GLU A 41 17.23 -5.54 -7.34
C GLU A 41 16.49 -4.71 -6.29
N TRP A 42 16.43 -3.39 -6.47
CA TRP A 42 15.68 -2.49 -5.60
C TRP A 42 14.18 -2.82 -5.54
N ALA A 43 13.59 -3.27 -6.64
CA ALA A 43 12.18 -3.64 -6.68
C ALA A 43 11.93 -4.94 -5.90
N PHE A 44 12.85 -5.90 -6.00
CA PHE A 44 12.76 -7.09 -5.17
C PHE A 44 12.94 -6.78 -3.68
N GLN A 45 13.87 -5.89 -3.33
CA GLN A 45 14.07 -5.43 -1.94
C GLN A 45 12.83 -4.72 -1.41
N SER A 46 12.16 -3.90 -2.24
CA SER A 46 10.89 -3.25 -1.88
C SER A 46 9.79 -4.28 -1.63
N TYR A 47 9.66 -5.28 -2.51
CA TYR A 47 8.73 -6.41 -2.30
C TYR A 47 9.01 -7.12 -0.97
N ASP A 48 10.26 -7.50 -0.70
CA ASP A 48 10.67 -8.21 0.51
C ASP A 48 10.37 -7.39 1.78
N MET A 49 10.59 -6.07 1.70
CA MET A 49 10.23 -5.15 2.79
C MET A 49 8.73 -5.12 3.04
N GLN A 50 7.91 -5.01 1.99
CA GLN A 50 6.44 -5.05 2.10
C GLN A 50 5.96 -6.35 2.79
N GLN A 51 6.56 -7.50 2.44
CA GLN A 51 6.20 -8.77 3.06
C GLN A 51 6.56 -8.82 4.55
N LYS A 52 7.67 -8.20 4.96
CA LYS A 52 8.11 -8.13 6.36
C LYS A 52 7.29 -7.18 7.22
N MET A 53 6.67 -6.18 6.61
CA MET A 53 5.82 -5.19 7.28
C MET A 53 4.33 -5.56 7.21
N HIS A 54 3.99 -6.72 6.68
CA HIS A 54 2.61 -7.16 6.59
C HIS A 54 1.95 -7.29 7.98
N TRP A 55 0.72 -6.85 8.07
CA TRP A 55 -0.13 -6.94 9.26
C TRP A 55 -1.57 -7.25 8.83
N LEU A 56 -2.39 -7.71 9.76
CA LEU A 56 -3.80 -8.01 9.51
C LEU A 56 -4.71 -7.02 10.27
N PRO A 57 -5.84 -6.62 9.68
CA PRO A 57 -6.81 -5.74 10.36
C PRO A 57 -7.25 -6.27 11.73
N SER A 58 -7.34 -7.60 11.88
CA SER A 58 -7.69 -8.27 13.13
C SER A 58 -6.66 -8.12 14.25
N GLU A 59 -5.44 -7.66 13.94
CA GLU A 59 -4.40 -7.40 14.95
C GLU A 59 -4.55 -6.03 15.60
N VAL A 60 -5.41 -5.16 15.03
CA VAL A 60 -5.67 -3.81 15.56
C VAL A 60 -6.79 -3.87 16.59
N PRO A 61 -6.56 -3.46 17.85
CA PRO A 61 -7.57 -3.52 18.93
C PRO A 61 -8.55 -2.34 18.83
N LEU A 62 -9.61 -2.47 18.04
CA LEU A 62 -10.60 -1.42 17.77
C LEU A 62 -11.62 -1.16 18.90
N HIS A 63 -11.57 -1.90 20.00
CA HIS A 63 -12.55 -1.77 21.09
C HIS A 63 -12.52 -0.42 21.82
N GLU A 64 -11.35 0.22 21.87
CA GLU A 64 -11.21 1.56 22.44
C GLU A 64 -11.87 2.63 21.54
N ASP A 65 -11.80 2.44 20.21
CA ASP A 65 -12.38 3.36 19.23
C ASP A 65 -13.90 3.47 19.38
N VAL A 66 -14.59 2.36 19.72
CA VAL A 66 -16.03 2.36 20.00
C VAL A 66 -16.36 3.29 21.15
N ARG A 67 -15.59 3.22 22.23
CA ARG A 67 -15.78 4.09 23.40
C ARG A 67 -15.54 5.54 23.05
N ASP A 68 -14.44 5.83 22.39
CA ASP A 68 -14.07 7.19 22.00
C ASP A 68 -15.11 7.78 21.02
N TRP A 69 -15.55 6.98 20.05
CA TRP A 69 -16.62 7.35 19.13
C TRP A 69 -17.92 7.72 19.87
N ASN A 70 -18.34 6.92 20.85
CA ASN A 70 -19.62 7.13 21.51
C ASN A 70 -19.59 8.22 22.59
N GLU A 71 -18.51 8.33 23.36
CA GLU A 71 -18.46 9.10 24.60
C GLU A 71 -17.62 10.39 24.52
N ARG A 72 -16.65 10.47 23.61
CA ARG A 72 -15.67 11.58 23.58
C ARG A 72 -15.83 12.52 22.40
N LEU A 73 -16.25 12.01 21.24
CA LEU A 73 -16.33 12.81 20.03
C LEU A 73 -17.64 13.60 19.95
N SER A 74 -17.55 14.88 19.58
CA SER A 74 -18.71 15.70 19.22
C SER A 74 -19.34 15.23 17.90
N ALA A 75 -20.52 15.75 17.58
CA ALA A 75 -21.20 15.43 16.32
C ALA A 75 -20.39 15.89 15.08
N GLU A 76 -19.74 17.03 15.19
CA GLU A 76 -18.89 17.58 14.13
C GLU A 76 -17.63 16.75 13.91
N GLU A 77 -16.98 16.29 14.98
CA GLU A 77 -15.81 15.43 14.91
C GLU A 77 -16.17 14.05 14.33
N LYS A 78 -17.31 13.46 14.75
CA LYS A 78 -17.83 12.22 14.17
C LYS A 78 -18.11 12.37 12.68
N ASN A 79 -18.72 13.48 12.27
CA ASN A 79 -18.95 13.75 10.85
C ASN A 79 -17.64 13.84 10.08
N LEU A 80 -16.68 14.63 10.57
CA LEU A 80 -15.36 14.78 9.90
C LEU A 80 -14.63 13.44 9.76
N ILE A 81 -14.49 12.71 10.84
CA ILE A 81 -13.79 11.41 10.86
C ILE A 81 -14.54 10.40 9.96
N GLY A 82 -15.87 10.33 10.05
CA GLY A 82 -16.67 9.45 9.21
C GLY A 82 -16.50 9.72 7.72
N GLN A 83 -16.42 11.00 7.29
CA GLN A 83 -16.15 11.35 5.89
C GLN A 83 -14.74 10.95 5.46
N ILE A 84 -13.74 11.16 6.32
CA ILE A 84 -12.35 10.75 6.07
C ILE A 84 -12.26 9.23 5.89
N LEU A 85 -12.85 8.45 6.79
CA LEU A 85 -12.81 6.97 6.72
C LEU A 85 -13.47 6.44 5.44
N LYS A 86 -14.63 6.98 5.06
CA LYS A 86 -15.32 6.62 3.80
C LYS A 86 -14.45 6.94 2.58
N PHE A 87 -13.82 8.11 2.57
CA PHE A 87 -12.95 8.51 1.48
C PHE A 87 -11.75 7.58 1.33
N PHE A 88 -11.08 7.25 2.42
CA PHE A 88 -9.92 6.34 2.36
C PHE A 88 -10.33 4.92 1.98
N THR A 89 -11.45 4.41 2.52
CA THR A 89 -11.93 3.07 2.16
C THR A 89 -12.09 2.92 0.65
N GLN A 90 -12.75 3.88 0.00
CA GLN A 90 -12.95 3.84 -1.45
C GLN A 90 -11.66 4.18 -2.21
N GLY A 91 -10.89 5.14 -1.73
CA GLY A 91 -9.62 5.53 -2.35
C GLY A 91 -8.64 4.36 -2.48
N ASP A 92 -8.51 3.55 -1.45
CA ASP A 92 -7.60 2.40 -1.45
C ASP A 92 -8.10 1.28 -2.37
N VAL A 93 -9.43 1.09 -2.51
CA VAL A 93 -10.01 0.19 -3.52
C VAL A 93 -9.65 0.67 -4.92
N ASP A 94 -9.81 1.95 -5.22
CA ASP A 94 -9.52 2.55 -6.52
C ASP A 94 -8.01 2.46 -6.84
N ILE A 95 -7.16 2.73 -5.87
CA ILE A 95 -5.70 2.63 -6.00
C ILE A 95 -5.28 1.18 -6.25
N ALA A 96 -5.79 0.22 -5.49
CA ALA A 96 -5.52 -1.21 -5.71
C ALA A 96 -5.89 -1.63 -7.13
N GLN A 97 -7.07 -1.23 -7.60
CA GLN A 97 -7.54 -1.51 -8.96
C GLN A 97 -6.66 -0.84 -10.02
N ALA A 98 -6.23 0.41 -9.81
CA ALA A 98 -5.31 1.08 -10.73
C ALA A 98 -3.97 0.33 -10.86
N TYR A 99 -3.42 -0.21 -9.76
CA TYR A 99 -2.24 -1.07 -9.82
C TYR A 99 -2.47 -2.33 -10.67
N LEU A 100 -3.61 -3.00 -10.48
CA LEU A 100 -3.93 -4.24 -11.20
C LEU A 100 -4.19 -4.00 -12.69
N ASP A 101 -4.95 -2.98 -13.03
CA ASP A 101 -5.47 -2.76 -14.38
C ASP A 101 -4.57 -1.87 -15.24
N LYS A 102 -3.87 -0.91 -14.62
CA LYS A 102 -3.09 0.10 -15.35
C LYS A 102 -1.57 -0.14 -15.25
N TYR A 103 -1.03 -0.34 -14.04
CA TYR A 103 0.42 -0.38 -13.83
C TYR A 103 1.01 -1.78 -14.05
N ILE A 104 0.52 -2.81 -13.36
CA ILE A 104 1.07 -4.16 -13.45
C ILE A 104 1.10 -4.70 -14.88
N PRO A 105 0.08 -4.48 -15.74
CA PRO A 105 0.12 -4.94 -17.13
C PRO A 105 1.21 -4.30 -17.98
N GLN A 106 1.64 -3.08 -17.66
CA GLN A 106 2.67 -2.37 -18.41
C GLN A 106 4.05 -2.98 -18.20
N PHE A 107 4.38 -3.34 -16.96
CA PHE A 107 5.70 -3.86 -16.61
C PHE A 107 5.79 -5.37 -16.84
N LYS A 108 6.96 -5.82 -17.31
CA LYS A 108 7.17 -7.23 -17.65
C LYS A 108 8.26 -7.91 -16.82
N SER A 109 9.08 -7.15 -16.08
CA SER A 109 10.08 -7.69 -15.16
C SER A 109 9.43 -8.32 -13.94
N PRO A 110 9.77 -9.57 -13.56
CA PRO A 110 9.16 -10.28 -12.45
C PRO A 110 9.24 -9.51 -11.13
N GLU A 111 10.42 -8.97 -10.78
CA GLU A 111 10.66 -8.23 -9.55
C GLU A 111 9.83 -6.94 -9.46
N ILE A 112 9.62 -6.24 -10.58
CA ILE A 112 8.74 -5.05 -10.62
C ILE A 112 7.29 -5.47 -10.39
N ARG A 113 6.85 -6.54 -11.04
CA ARG A 113 5.47 -7.04 -10.88
C ARG A 113 5.21 -7.54 -9.46
N MET A 114 6.19 -8.22 -8.85
CA MET A 114 6.11 -8.65 -7.44
C MET A 114 5.95 -7.44 -6.51
N MET A 115 6.76 -6.42 -6.67
CA MET A 115 6.68 -5.19 -5.88
C MET A 115 5.30 -4.52 -6.02
N LEU A 116 4.83 -4.31 -7.26
CA LEU A 116 3.54 -3.67 -7.51
C LEU A 116 2.36 -4.51 -7.00
N SER A 117 2.46 -5.85 -7.08
CA SER A 117 1.44 -6.75 -6.53
C SER A 117 1.39 -6.70 -5.01
N ALA A 118 2.53 -6.57 -4.34
CA ALA A 118 2.58 -6.40 -2.89
C ALA A 118 1.95 -5.07 -2.46
N ILE A 119 2.21 -3.98 -3.20
CA ILE A 119 1.58 -2.68 -2.95
C ILE A 119 0.05 -2.79 -3.13
N ALA A 120 -0.42 -3.35 -4.25
CA ALA A 120 -1.86 -3.54 -4.48
C ALA A 120 -2.52 -4.38 -3.38
N SER A 121 -1.83 -5.39 -2.86
CA SER A 121 -2.29 -6.19 -1.72
C SER A 121 -2.36 -5.37 -0.42
N SER A 122 -1.41 -4.45 -0.21
CA SER A 122 -1.45 -3.55 0.95
C SER A 122 -2.63 -2.60 0.90
N GLU A 123 -2.96 -2.05 -0.28
CA GLU A 123 -4.14 -1.19 -0.43
C GLU A 123 -5.45 -1.95 -0.14
N ALA A 124 -5.56 -3.20 -0.58
CA ALA A 124 -6.70 -4.04 -0.24
C ALA A 124 -6.81 -4.30 1.28
N ASN A 125 -5.66 -4.45 1.96
CA ASN A 125 -5.60 -4.61 3.41
C ASN A 125 -6.00 -3.32 4.15
N HIS A 126 -5.59 -2.14 3.64
CA HIS A 126 -6.01 -0.85 4.17
C HIS A 126 -7.53 -0.66 4.03
N ALA A 127 -8.10 -0.90 2.84
CA ALA A 127 -9.54 -0.83 2.61
C ALA A 127 -10.33 -1.74 3.56
N HIS A 128 -9.85 -2.98 3.78
CA HIS A 128 -10.44 -3.90 4.76
C HIS A 128 -10.36 -3.33 6.19
N SER A 129 -9.24 -2.69 6.56
CA SER A 129 -9.06 -2.12 7.90
C SER A 129 -10.00 -0.95 8.16
N TYR A 130 -10.15 -0.04 7.20
CA TYR A 130 -11.11 1.06 7.30
C TYR A 130 -12.55 0.56 7.33
N SER A 131 -12.88 -0.48 6.55
CA SER A 131 -14.18 -1.12 6.58
C SER A 131 -14.46 -1.73 7.97
N LEU A 132 -13.51 -2.49 8.51
CA LEU A 132 -13.64 -3.07 9.84
C LEU A 132 -13.84 -2.01 10.94
N LEU A 133 -13.11 -0.89 10.85
CA LEU A 133 -13.30 0.23 11.77
C LEU A 133 -14.68 0.86 11.61
N ASN A 134 -15.14 1.11 10.39
CA ASN A 134 -16.46 1.66 10.11
C ASN A 134 -17.57 0.78 10.67
N ASP A 135 -17.48 -0.53 10.47
CA ASP A 135 -18.43 -1.50 11.02
C ASP A 135 -18.41 -1.51 12.56
N THR A 136 -17.20 -1.44 13.15
CA THR A 136 -16.98 -1.47 14.60
C THR A 136 -17.59 -0.24 15.29
N ILE A 137 -17.48 0.95 14.69
CA ILE A 137 -18.08 2.19 15.23
C ILE A 137 -19.56 2.35 14.83
N GLY A 138 -20.12 1.41 14.08
CA GLY A 138 -21.54 1.35 13.74
C GLY A 138 -21.98 2.27 12.60
N LEU A 139 -21.10 2.56 11.63
CA LEU A 139 -21.52 3.29 10.44
C LEU A 139 -22.34 2.38 9.50
N PRO A 140 -23.51 2.83 9.03
CA PRO A 140 -24.37 2.00 8.18
C PRO A 140 -23.77 1.78 6.80
N ASP A 141 -24.03 0.62 6.16
CA ASP A 141 -23.55 0.27 4.81
C ASP A 141 -23.87 1.33 3.74
N LYS A 142 -24.99 2.01 3.85
CA LYS A 142 -25.38 3.10 2.94
C LYS A 142 -24.36 4.23 2.90
N GLU A 143 -23.64 4.44 4.00
CA GLU A 143 -22.64 5.50 4.12
C GLU A 143 -21.42 5.26 3.21
N TYR A 144 -21.12 4.01 2.87
CA TYR A 144 -20.04 3.71 1.90
C TYR A 144 -20.30 4.27 0.50
N LYS A 145 -21.58 4.47 0.13
CA LYS A 145 -21.96 5.06 -1.16
C LYS A 145 -22.03 6.59 -1.10
N ALA A 146 -22.17 7.15 0.11
CA ALA A 146 -22.37 8.59 0.30
C ALA A 146 -21.17 9.45 -0.09
N PHE A 147 -19.94 8.86 -0.21
CA PHE A 147 -18.79 9.61 -0.69
C PHE A 147 -19.01 10.20 -2.08
N GLN A 148 -19.81 9.56 -2.94
CA GLN A 148 -20.14 10.02 -4.29
C GLN A 148 -21.07 11.26 -4.31
N GLU A 149 -21.68 11.60 -3.17
CA GLU A 149 -22.51 12.80 -3.02
C GLU A 149 -21.65 14.08 -2.99
N TYR A 150 -20.36 13.95 -2.70
CA TYR A 150 -19.42 15.06 -2.71
C TYR A 150 -18.71 15.14 -4.04
N LYS A 151 -18.94 16.23 -4.78
CA LYS A 151 -18.38 16.42 -6.13
C LYS A 151 -16.86 16.23 -6.16
N GLU A 152 -16.15 16.77 -5.18
CA GLU A 152 -14.69 16.68 -5.09
C GLU A 152 -14.20 15.24 -4.91
N MET A 153 -14.96 14.39 -4.26
CA MET A 153 -14.66 12.98 -4.09
C MET A 153 -14.97 12.20 -5.36
N SER A 154 -16.12 12.46 -5.98
CA SER A 154 -16.50 11.87 -7.26
C SER A 154 -15.49 12.25 -8.36
N ASP A 155 -15.09 13.50 -8.46
CA ASP A 155 -14.08 13.97 -9.43
C ASP A 155 -12.74 13.25 -9.24
N LYS A 156 -12.31 12.98 -8.01
CA LYS A 156 -11.07 12.23 -7.75
C LYS A 156 -11.17 10.77 -8.14
N HIS A 157 -12.31 10.15 -7.88
CA HIS A 157 -12.58 8.78 -8.31
C HIS A 157 -12.53 8.68 -9.84
N GLU A 158 -13.24 9.55 -10.56
CA GLU A 158 -13.22 9.61 -12.02
C GLU A 158 -11.84 9.88 -12.61
N TYR A 159 -11.00 10.67 -11.92
CA TYR A 159 -9.63 10.94 -12.36
C TYR A 159 -8.74 9.68 -12.38
N LEU A 160 -8.99 8.71 -11.52
CA LEU A 160 -8.22 7.46 -11.44
C LEU A 160 -8.64 6.44 -12.52
N PHE A 161 -9.83 6.57 -13.09
CA PHE A 161 -10.41 5.65 -14.09
C PHE A 161 -10.71 6.33 -15.41
#